data_b869480e75889669e1293a6179438762
#
_entry.id   b869480e75889669e1293a6179438762
#
_cell.length_a   1.000
_cell.length_b   1.000
_cell.length_c   1.000
_cell.angle_alpha   90.00
_cell.angle_beta   90.00
_cell.angle_gamma   90.00
#
_symmetry.space_group_name_H-M   'P 1'
#
loop_
_entity.id
_entity.type
_entity.pdbx_description
1 polymer ?
#
loop_
_entity_poly.entity_id
_entity_poly.type
_entity_poly.pdbx_seq_one_letter_code
_entity_poly.pdbx_strand_id
1 'polypeptide(L)'
;MRRTFLAALFAATAITAFGTSDQDSYKGTPYQDSRYNGGAQKIPGRVECAYYDHGGEGVAYHDTDAKNNGSGGLNPADGTYLNQFRMDEGVDTSYTKFHGKDPIDNSPYDLVQPPEDQLYVGWTEPGEWFNLTVDVAHAGLYSGDLLYTSNRGGSISLDVNGKDATGPLTIPTTFNAADPIAWRQWHHWNLLPGIARLKLPVGKSVLTVHILTGGNMNLAYFDFKEAR
;
A
#
# COMPACT_ATOMS: atom_id res chain seq x y z
N MET A 1 2.42 13.11 -75.55
CA MET A 1 1.58 13.07 -74.38
C MET A 1 2.15 12.05 -73.40
N ARG A 2 2.86 12.51 -72.35
CA ARG A 2 3.37 11.63 -71.27
C ARG A 2 2.45 11.72 -70.08
N ARG A 3 1.85 10.58 -69.71
CA ARG A 3 1.01 10.49 -68.51
C ARG A 3 1.88 10.08 -67.30
N THR A 4 1.99 10.97 -66.34
CA THR A 4 2.68 10.73 -65.07
C THR A 4 1.68 10.10 -64.10
N PHE A 5 1.95 8.90 -63.62
CA PHE A 5 1.17 8.25 -62.52
C PHE A 5 1.76 8.68 -61.21
N LEU A 6 0.94 9.31 -60.37
CA LEU A 6 1.27 9.66 -58.98
C LEU A 6 0.87 8.46 -58.11
N ALA A 7 1.84 7.79 -57.50
CA ALA A 7 1.58 6.73 -56.52
C ALA A 7 1.43 7.37 -55.14
N ALA A 8 0.24 7.24 -54.55
CA ALA A 8 0.01 7.65 -53.19
C ALA A 8 0.46 6.53 -52.21
N LEU A 9 1.43 6.84 -51.39
CA LEU A 9 1.94 5.96 -50.34
C LEU A 9 1.05 6.12 -49.12
N PHE A 10 0.22 5.11 -48.79
CA PHE A 10 -0.50 5.05 -47.53
C PHE A 10 0.42 4.50 -46.44
N ALA A 11 0.83 5.34 -45.51
CA ALA A 11 1.48 4.89 -44.28
C ALA A 11 0.44 4.35 -43.33
N ALA A 12 0.40 3.02 -43.13
CA ALA A 12 -0.40 2.38 -42.13
C ALA A 12 0.28 2.57 -40.75
N THR A 13 -0.25 3.41 -39.90
CA THR A 13 0.11 3.50 -38.48
C THR A 13 -0.40 2.24 -37.77
N ALA A 14 0.50 1.33 -37.43
CA ALA A 14 0.15 0.21 -36.55
C ALA A 14 -0.10 0.74 -35.15
N ILE A 15 -1.37 0.80 -34.76
CA ILE A 15 -1.76 0.98 -33.35
C ILE A 15 -1.49 -0.36 -32.69
N THR A 16 -0.37 -0.46 -31.96
CA THR A 16 -0.12 -1.56 -31.05
C THR A 16 -1.14 -1.45 -29.90
N ALA A 17 -2.20 -2.26 -29.98
CA ALA A 17 -3.07 -2.48 -28.85
C ALA A 17 -2.24 -3.11 -27.73
N PHE A 18 -1.99 -2.35 -26.67
CA PHE A 18 -1.50 -2.92 -25.41
C PHE A 18 -2.58 -3.87 -24.92
N GLY A 19 -2.20 -5.15 -24.81
CA GLY A 19 -3.13 -6.21 -24.43
C GLY A 19 -3.81 -5.90 -23.11
N THR A 20 -5.11 -6.11 -23.08
CA THR A 20 -5.94 -6.24 -21.87
C THR A 20 -5.46 -7.48 -21.12
N SER A 21 -4.55 -7.31 -20.16
CA SER A 21 -3.96 -8.41 -19.42
C SER A 21 -4.44 -8.40 -17.98
N ASP A 22 -4.79 -9.57 -17.50
CA ASP A 22 -4.92 -10.00 -16.10
C ASP A 22 -5.90 -9.27 -15.14
N GLN A 23 -6.30 -8.03 -15.41
CA GLN A 23 -7.30 -7.34 -14.58
C GLN A 23 -8.69 -8.03 -14.61
N ASP A 24 -9.06 -8.67 -15.71
CA ASP A 24 -10.34 -9.38 -15.84
C ASP A 24 -10.39 -10.67 -14.99
N SER A 25 -9.26 -11.16 -14.48
CA SER A 25 -9.19 -12.35 -13.63
C SER A 25 -9.26 -12.04 -12.14
N TYR A 26 -8.91 -10.82 -11.72
CA TYR A 26 -8.93 -10.43 -10.30
C TYR A 26 -10.38 -10.36 -9.78
N LYS A 27 -10.64 -11.03 -8.65
CA LYS A 27 -11.99 -11.18 -8.06
C LYS A 27 -12.24 -10.28 -6.86
N GLY A 28 -11.20 -9.58 -6.37
CA GLY A 28 -11.37 -8.59 -5.33
C GLY A 28 -12.04 -7.31 -5.86
N THR A 29 -12.51 -6.49 -4.95
CA THR A 29 -13.10 -5.18 -5.26
C THR A 29 -12.46 -4.10 -4.38
N PRO A 30 -12.31 -2.85 -4.89
CA PRO A 30 -11.76 -1.75 -4.11
C PRO A 30 -12.47 -1.60 -2.77
N TYR A 31 -11.69 -1.35 -1.72
CA TYR A 31 -12.26 -1.08 -0.41
C TYR A 31 -13.21 0.12 -0.43
N GLN A 32 -14.36 -0.04 0.19
CA GLN A 32 -15.37 1.01 0.35
C GLN A 32 -16.23 0.71 1.57
N ASP A 33 -16.45 1.72 2.40
CA ASP A 33 -17.38 1.67 3.52
C ASP A 33 -18.11 3.01 3.69
N SER A 34 -18.82 3.18 4.82
CA SER A 34 -19.57 4.42 5.11
C SER A 34 -18.67 5.64 5.36
N ARG A 35 -17.40 5.45 5.72
CA ARG A 35 -16.43 6.53 5.95
C ARG A 35 -15.51 6.74 4.75
N TYR A 36 -15.06 5.66 4.14
CA TYR A 36 -14.30 5.69 2.90
C TYR A 36 -15.16 5.17 1.74
N ASN A 37 -15.74 6.07 0.99
CA ASN A 37 -16.62 5.74 -0.13
C ASN A 37 -15.99 5.99 -1.51
N GLY A 38 -14.68 6.21 -1.55
CA GLY A 38 -13.94 6.52 -2.77
C GLY A 38 -13.70 5.35 -3.71
N GLY A 39 -13.78 4.12 -3.24
CA GLY A 39 -13.45 2.92 -4.02
C GLY A 39 -11.95 2.87 -4.38
N ALA A 40 -11.62 2.68 -5.66
CA ALA A 40 -10.23 2.66 -6.13
C ALA A 40 -9.46 3.92 -5.73
N GLN A 41 -8.30 3.74 -5.08
CA GLN A 41 -7.49 4.82 -4.55
C GLN A 41 -6.78 5.57 -5.68
N LYS A 42 -6.64 6.88 -5.59
CA LYS A 42 -6.17 7.71 -6.70
C LYS A 42 -4.64 7.83 -6.74
N ILE A 43 -4.07 7.68 -7.94
CA ILE A 43 -2.67 7.99 -8.23
C ILE A 43 -2.63 9.07 -9.33
N PRO A 44 -1.89 10.21 -9.12
CA PRO A 44 -1.08 10.56 -7.96
C PRO A 44 -1.90 10.80 -6.71
N GLY A 45 -1.30 10.55 -5.53
CA GLY A 45 -1.89 10.71 -4.22
C GLY A 45 -1.54 9.59 -3.25
N ARG A 46 -2.16 9.62 -2.08
CA ARG A 46 -1.98 8.60 -1.06
C ARG A 46 -2.76 7.34 -1.39
N VAL A 47 -2.08 6.22 -1.21
CA VAL A 47 -2.62 4.86 -1.27
C VAL A 47 -2.46 4.26 0.12
N GLU A 48 -3.55 4.21 0.85
CA GLU A 48 -3.63 3.77 2.25
C GLU A 48 -3.57 2.24 2.31
N CYS A 49 -2.59 1.69 3.03
CA CYS A 49 -2.39 0.24 3.12
C CYS A 49 -3.58 -0.47 3.78
N ALA A 50 -4.17 0.13 4.83
CA ALA A 50 -5.30 -0.46 5.52
C ALA A 50 -6.59 -0.52 4.67
N TYR A 51 -6.67 0.26 3.59
CA TYR A 51 -7.79 0.18 2.63
C TYR A 51 -7.53 -0.83 1.52
N TYR A 52 -6.95 -2.00 1.91
CA TYR A 52 -6.81 -3.13 1.00
C TYR A 52 -8.18 -3.65 0.54
N ASP A 53 -8.20 -4.27 -0.62
CA ASP A 53 -9.42 -4.66 -1.32
C ASP A 53 -10.31 -5.61 -0.49
N HIS A 54 -11.59 -5.69 -0.83
CA HIS A 54 -12.48 -6.76 -0.42
C HIS A 54 -12.29 -7.99 -1.31
N GLY A 55 -12.48 -9.17 -0.74
CA GLY A 55 -12.38 -10.45 -1.46
C GLY A 55 -11.99 -11.61 -0.56
N GLY A 56 -11.48 -11.29 0.63
CA GLY A 56 -11.07 -12.28 1.64
C GLY A 56 -9.71 -12.91 1.34
N GLU A 57 -9.36 -13.88 2.19
CA GLU A 57 -8.13 -14.66 2.14
C GLU A 57 -7.93 -15.34 0.78
N GLY A 58 -6.71 -15.28 0.24
CA GLY A 58 -6.34 -15.85 -1.05
C GLY A 58 -6.84 -15.09 -2.28
N VAL A 59 -7.62 -14.01 -2.10
CA VAL A 59 -8.12 -13.15 -3.18
C VAL A 59 -7.64 -11.72 -2.99
N ALA A 60 -7.99 -11.09 -1.89
CA ALA A 60 -7.64 -9.70 -1.60
C ALA A 60 -6.39 -9.61 -0.72
N TYR A 61 -6.10 -10.64 0.03
CA TYR A 61 -4.93 -10.73 0.90
C TYR A 61 -4.57 -12.19 1.20
N HIS A 62 -3.41 -12.38 1.77
CA HIS A 62 -2.99 -13.59 2.50
C HIS A 62 -2.34 -13.14 3.80
N ASP A 63 -2.81 -13.72 4.89
CA ASP A 63 -2.30 -13.47 6.23
C ASP A 63 -2.00 -14.79 6.93
N THR A 64 -0.97 -14.83 7.77
CA THR A 64 -0.60 -16.02 8.54
C THR A 64 -1.53 -16.25 9.71
N ASP A 65 -2.25 -15.22 10.14
CA ASP A 65 -3.25 -15.26 11.18
C ASP A 65 -4.68 -15.29 10.61
N ALA A 66 -5.56 -16.03 11.27
CA ALA A 66 -6.96 -16.12 10.87
C ALA A 66 -7.83 -14.94 11.35
N LYS A 67 -7.30 -14.12 12.25
CA LYS A 67 -7.98 -12.97 12.87
C LYS A 67 -7.02 -11.84 13.11
N ASN A 68 -7.54 -10.64 12.99
CA ASN A 68 -6.85 -9.39 13.27
C ASN A 68 -6.38 -9.30 14.73
N ASN A 69 -5.08 -9.23 14.98
CA ASN A 69 -4.48 -9.08 16.30
C ASN A 69 -4.58 -7.63 16.83
N GLY A 70 -4.70 -6.66 15.93
CA GLY A 70 -4.84 -5.25 16.26
C GLY A 70 -6.30 -4.86 16.51
N SER A 71 -7.10 -4.73 15.46
CA SER A 71 -8.52 -4.36 15.55
C SER A 71 -9.36 -5.51 16.13
N GLY A 72 -10.17 -5.23 17.16
CA GLY A 72 -10.92 -6.24 17.89
C GLY A 72 -10.08 -7.09 18.84
N GLY A 73 -8.74 -6.98 18.79
CA GLY A 73 -7.77 -7.64 19.64
C GLY A 73 -7.11 -6.67 20.64
N LEU A 74 -5.92 -6.16 20.29
CA LEU A 74 -5.24 -5.12 21.09
C LEU A 74 -6.09 -3.85 21.20
N ASN A 75 -6.74 -3.45 20.12
CA ASN A 75 -7.78 -2.42 20.14
C ASN A 75 -9.10 -3.09 20.50
N PRO A 76 -9.78 -2.73 21.62
CA PRO A 76 -10.93 -3.48 22.10
C PRO A 76 -12.13 -3.37 21.16
N ALA A 77 -12.91 -4.44 21.07
CA ALA A 77 -14.18 -4.47 20.33
C ALA A 77 -15.27 -3.69 21.09
N ASP A 78 -15.18 -2.37 21.10
CA ASP A 78 -16.01 -1.44 21.88
C ASP A 78 -17.08 -0.71 21.05
N GLY A 79 -17.25 -1.08 19.79
CA GLY A 79 -18.21 -0.46 18.87
C GLY A 79 -17.64 0.76 18.13
N THR A 80 -16.41 1.18 18.40
CA THR A 80 -15.80 2.30 17.68
C THR A 80 -15.19 1.85 16.35
N TYR A 81 -15.25 2.71 15.34
CA TYR A 81 -14.80 2.40 13.99
C TYR A 81 -13.32 1.98 13.95
N LEU A 82 -12.44 2.75 14.59
CA LEU A 82 -11.00 2.51 14.53
C LEU A 82 -10.59 1.25 15.30
N ASN A 83 -11.23 0.98 16.45
CA ASN A 83 -10.93 -0.20 17.23
C ASN A 83 -11.43 -1.50 16.57
N GLN A 84 -12.43 -1.41 15.72
CA GLN A 84 -13.05 -2.57 15.06
C GLN A 84 -12.88 -2.57 13.54
N PHE A 85 -11.94 -1.77 13.02
CA PHE A 85 -11.70 -1.69 11.58
C PHE A 85 -11.26 -3.05 11.02
N ARG A 86 -12.13 -3.67 10.20
CA ARG A 86 -11.90 -4.97 9.56
C ARG A 86 -11.48 -6.10 10.53
N MET A 87 -12.00 -6.08 11.76
CA MET A 87 -11.59 -6.98 12.84
C MET A 87 -11.88 -8.47 12.58
N ASP A 88 -12.75 -8.78 11.62
CA ASP A 88 -13.15 -10.15 11.27
C ASP A 88 -12.31 -10.74 10.11
N GLU A 89 -11.28 -10.02 9.68
CA GLU A 89 -10.35 -10.44 8.61
C GLU A 89 -8.98 -10.81 9.19
N GLY A 90 -8.11 -11.47 8.41
CA GLY A 90 -6.78 -11.88 8.88
C GLY A 90 -5.83 -10.70 9.01
N VAL A 91 -5.80 -9.80 8.02
CA VAL A 91 -4.82 -8.70 7.99
C VAL A 91 -4.88 -7.85 9.25
N ASP A 92 -3.76 -7.80 9.96
CA ASP A 92 -3.62 -7.04 11.18
C ASP A 92 -3.65 -5.54 10.93
N THR A 93 -4.59 -4.84 11.54
CA THR A 93 -4.74 -3.40 11.40
C THR A 93 -4.77 -2.70 12.75
N SER A 94 -4.24 -1.50 12.80
CA SER A 94 -4.35 -0.60 13.93
C SER A 94 -4.38 0.85 13.43
N TYR A 95 -4.29 1.79 14.35
CA TYR A 95 -4.27 3.21 14.02
C TYR A 95 -3.35 3.98 14.97
N THR A 96 -2.90 5.15 14.56
CA THR A 96 -2.02 6.02 15.35
C THR A 96 -2.76 6.62 16.55
N LYS A 97 -2.14 6.56 17.73
CA LYS A 97 -2.72 6.98 19.01
C LYS A 97 -1.84 8.03 19.67
N PHE A 98 -2.40 9.23 19.85
CA PHE A 98 -1.70 10.39 20.38
C PHE A 98 -2.03 10.69 21.85
N HIS A 99 -3.04 10.03 22.40
CA HIS A 99 -3.54 10.29 23.73
C HIS A 99 -2.94 9.36 24.78
N GLY A 100 -2.91 9.81 26.01
CA GLY A 100 -2.42 9.05 27.16
C GLY A 100 -1.15 9.62 27.75
N LYS A 101 -0.69 9.00 28.85
CA LYS A 101 0.54 9.42 29.55
C LYS A 101 1.78 9.18 28.72
N ASP A 102 1.79 8.08 27.98
CA ASP A 102 2.87 7.61 27.15
C ASP A 102 2.31 7.30 25.76
N PRO A 103 2.05 8.32 24.92
CA PRO A 103 1.46 8.10 23.62
C PRO A 103 2.37 7.23 22.76
N ILE A 104 1.72 6.35 21.98
CA ILE A 104 2.47 5.35 21.21
C ILE A 104 3.06 5.96 19.94
N ASP A 105 2.30 6.80 19.24
CA ASP A 105 2.55 7.20 17.85
C ASP A 105 2.87 8.69 17.65
N ASN A 106 3.04 9.47 18.71
CA ASN A 106 3.55 10.84 18.65
C ASN A 106 4.70 11.04 19.66
N SER A 107 5.61 10.11 19.65
CA SER A 107 6.76 10.14 20.54
C SER A 107 7.78 11.20 20.09
N PRO A 108 8.63 11.71 21.01
CA PRO A 108 9.71 12.63 20.63
C PRO A 108 10.81 11.96 19.78
N TYR A 109 10.70 10.66 19.55
CA TYR A 109 11.64 9.88 18.73
C TYR A 109 11.14 9.65 17.31
N ASP A 110 9.91 10.10 16.98
CA ASP A 110 9.42 10.08 15.60
C ASP A 110 10.28 10.99 14.72
N LEU A 111 10.65 10.49 13.55
CA LEU A 111 11.36 11.29 12.54
C LEU A 111 10.37 12.11 11.70
N VAL A 112 9.15 11.63 11.59
CA VAL A 112 8.03 12.31 10.93
C VAL A 112 6.79 12.14 11.80
N GLN A 113 6.09 13.24 12.10
CA GLN A 113 4.82 13.16 12.81
C GLN A 113 3.76 12.51 11.90
N PRO A 114 3.23 11.33 12.23
CA PRO A 114 2.14 10.75 11.47
C PRO A 114 0.84 11.54 11.68
N PRO A 115 -0.16 11.42 10.79
CA PRO A 115 -1.51 11.88 11.09
C PRO A 115 -2.06 11.16 12.33
N GLU A 116 -2.85 11.84 13.16
CA GLU A 116 -3.64 11.21 14.22
C GLU A 116 -4.75 10.35 13.59
N ASP A 117 -5.10 9.24 14.24
CA ASP A 117 -6.10 8.27 13.77
C ASP A 117 -5.77 7.65 12.38
N GLN A 118 -4.51 7.71 11.97
CA GLN A 118 -4.05 7.07 10.73
C GLN A 118 -4.10 5.55 10.87
N LEU A 119 -4.93 4.91 10.07
CA LEU A 119 -4.95 3.45 9.96
C LEU A 119 -3.66 2.93 9.31
N TYR A 120 -3.22 1.75 9.73
CA TYR A 120 -2.07 1.06 9.15
C TYR A 120 -2.23 -0.45 9.22
N VAL A 121 -1.54 -1.16 8.33
CA VAL A 121 -1.30 -2.61 8.43
C VAL A 121 -0.10 -2.82 9.33
N GLY A 122 -0.22 -3.68 10.33
CA GLY A 122 0.83 -3.96 11.32
C GLY A 122 1.02 -5.45 11.54
N TRP A 123 1.83 -5.83 12.54
CA TRP A 123 2.17 -7.23 12.88
C TRP A 123 2.61 -8.09 11.70
N THR A 124 3.06 -7.46 10.62
CA THR A 124 3.40 -8.13 9.36
C THR A 124 4.38 -9.28 9.53
N GLU A 125 4.16 -10.38 8.80
CA GLU A 125 5.02 -11.55 8.76
C GLU A 125 5.47 -11.91 7.32
N PRO A 126 6.64 -12.55 7.14
CA PRO A 126 7.09 -12.95 5.80
C PRO A 126 6.12 -13.93 5.12
N GLY A 127 5.79 -13.67 3.88
CA GLY A 127 4.85 -14.44 3.06
C GLY A 127 3.48 -13.81 2.93
N GLU A 128 3.13 -12.88 3.79
CA GLU A 128 1.87 -12.12 3.72
C GLU A 128 1.86 -11.17 2.53
N TRP A 129 0.65 -10.86 2.06
CA TRP A 129 0.42 -9.87 1.01
C TRP A 129 -0.99 -9.31 1.07
N PHE A 130 -1.17 -8.11 0.53
CA PHE A 130 -2.49 -7.50 0.36
C PHE A 130 -2.58 -6.68 -0.93
N ASN A 131 -3.77 -6.63 -1.51
CA ASN A 131 -4.07 -5.97 -2.76
C ASN A 131 -4.74 -4.61 -2.54
N LEU A 132 -4.36 -3.65 -3.37
CA LEU A 132 -4.85 -2.28 -3.35
C LEU A 132 -5.28 -1.91 -4.78
N THR A 133 -6.57 -1.82 -5.04
CA THR A 133 -7.03 -1.30 -6.34
C THR A 133 -6.83 0.21 -6.39
N VAL A 134 -6.10 0.65 -7.40
CA VAL A 134 -5.82 2.07 -7.66
C VAL A 134 -6.42 2.52 -8.99
N ASP A 135 -6.65 3.84 -9.12
CA ASP A 135 -7.09 4.49 -10.36
C ASP A 135 -6.08 5.58 -10.73
N VAL A 136 -5.32 5.30 -11.77
CA VAL A 136 -4.18 6.10 -12.22
C VAL A 136 -4.63 7.14 -13.23
N ALA A 137 -4.44 8.42 -12.91
CA ALA A 137 -4.91 9.53 -13.73
C ALA A 137 -4.22 9.59 -15.11
N HIS A 138 -2.92 9.31 -15.15
CA HIS A 138 -2.12 9.36 -16.37
C HIS A 138 -1.15 8.17 -16.41
N ALA A 139 -0.93 7.58 -17.60
CA ALA A 139 0.10 6.57 -17.74
C ALA A 139 1.49 7.21 -17.57
N GLY A 140 2.36 6.61 -16.76
CA GLY A 140 3.66 7.20 -16.49
C GLY A 140 4.51 6.44 -15.48
N LEU A 141 5.64 7.04 -15.13
CA LEU A 141 6.50 6.59 -14.06
C LEU A 141 6.13 7.36 -12.77
N TYR A 142 5.91 6.64 -11.70
CA TYR A 142 5.56 7.20 -10.39
C TYR A 142 6.61 6.84 -9.35
N SER A 143 6.84 7.76 -8.42
CA SER A 143 7.66 7.56 -7.22
C SER A 143 6.76 7.57 -6.00
N GLY A 144 6.85 6.53 -5.16
CA GLY A 144 6.07 6.39 -3.94
C GLY A 144 6.94 6.55 -2.69
N ASP A 145 6.51 7.43 -1.79
CA ASP A 145 7.09 7.62 -0.47
C ASP A 145 6.28 6.79 0.54
N LEU A 146 6.93 6.00 1.41
CA LEU A 146 6.25 5.13 2.38
C LEU A 146 6.32 5.72 3.79
N LEU A 147 5.16 5.90 4.44
CA LEU A 147 5.08 6.15 5.89
C LEU A 147 5.02 4.83 6.64
N TYR A 148 5.95 4.61 7.58
CA TYR A 148 6.11 3.31 8.22
C TYR A 148 6.77 3.38 9.60
N THR A 149 6.67 2.28 10.37
CA THR A 149 7.59 1.91 11.44
C THR A 149 8.10 0.49 11.23
N SER A 150 9.23 0.13 11.81
CA SER A 150 9.78 -1.22 11.69
C SER A 150 10.67 -1.60 12.87
N ASN A 151 10.43 -2.75 13.47
CA ASN A 151 11.20 -3.23 14.62
C ASN A 151 12.64 -3.58 14.23
N ARG A 152 12.84 -4.40 13.22
CA ARG A 152 14.16 -4.93 12.85
C ARG A 152 14.57 -4.62 11.42
N GLY A 153 13.76 -3.85 10.71
CA GLY A 153 13.87 -3.74 9.28
C GLY A 153 13.29 -4.97 8.58
N GLY A 154 13.41 -4.98 7.28
CA GLY A 154 12.91 -6.06 6.44
C GLY A 154 12.92 -5.69 4.98
N SER A 155 12.15 -6.40 4.18
CA SER A 155 11.93 -6.07 2.79
C SER A 155 10.50 -6.37 2.36
N ILE A 156 10.00 -5.54 1.45
CA ILE A 156 8.72 -5.71 0.76
C ILE A 156 8.96 -5.73 -0.75
N SER A 157 7.97 -6.10 -1.54
CA SER A 157 7.94 -5.81 -2.99
C SER A 157 6.55 -5.35 -3.40
N LEU A 158 6.47 -4.70 -4.55
CA LEU A 158 5.22 -4.29 -5.15
C LEU A 158 5.04 -4.94 -6.51
N ASP A 159 3.89 -5.61 -6.69
CA ASP A 159 3.42 -6.03 -8.00
C ASP A 159 2.48 -4.98 -8.59
N VAL A 160 2.41 -4.95 -9.91
CA VAL A 160 1.40 -4.23 -10.68
C VAL A 160 0.66 -5.25 -11.55
N ASN A 161 -0.63 -5.43 -11.30
CA ASN A 161 -1.48 -6.40 -12.00
C ASN A 161 -0.85 -7.82 -12.02
N GLY A 162 -0.40 -8.29 -10.85
CA GLY A 162 0.18 -9.61 -10.64
C GLY A 162 1.59 -9.81 -11.21
N LYS A 163 2.30 -8.73 -11.55
CA LYS A 163 3.69 -8.79 -12.04
C LYS A 163 4.59 -7.98 -11.14
N ASP A 164 5.68 -8.59 -10.66
CA ASP A 164 6.70 -7.89 -9.89
C ASP A 164 7.18 -6.63 -10.64
N ALA A 165 7.02 -5.49 -10.02
CA ALA A 165 7.35 -4.20 -10.60
C ALA A 165 8.56 -3.53 -9.92
N THR A 166 8.97 -3.98 -8.74
CA THR A 166 10.02 -3.33 -7.97
C THR A 166 11.19 -4.23 -7.59
N GLY A 167 10.97 -5.56 -7.55
CA GLY A 167 11.87 -6.44 -6.80
C GLY A 167 11.87 -6.10 -5.30
N PRO A 168 12.82 -6.65 -4.52
CA PRO A 168 12.92 -6.40 -3.09
C PRO A 168 13.28 -4.94 -2.77
N LEU A 169 12.47 -4.29 -1.95
CA LEU A 169 12.65 -2.94 -1.42
C LEU A 169 13.03 -3.03 0.07
N THR A 170 14.17 -2.47 0.45
CA THR A 170 14.65 -2.52 1.84
C THR A 170 13.91 -1.56 2.72
N ILE A 171 13.37 -2.04 3.83
CA ILE A 171 12.74 -1.25 4.90
C ILE A 171 13.74 -1.16 6.07
N PRO A 172 14.27 0.01 6.38
CA PRO A 172 15.16 0.20 7.53
C PRO A 172 14.41 0.03 8.85
N THR A 173 15.12 -0.37 9.90
CA THR A 173 14.58 -0.33 11.26
C THR A 173 14.34 1.10 11.72
N THR A 174 13.29 1.32 12.50
CA THR A 174 13.02 2.58 13.21
C THR A 174 13.31 2.46 14.72
N PHE A 175 13.95 1.36 15.13
CA PHE A 175 14.31 1.12 16.52
C PHE A 175 15.27 2.17 17.06
N ASN A 176 14.94 2.71 18.25
CA ASN A 176 15.81 3.64 18.99
C ASN A 176 15.81 3.26 20.48
N ALA A 177 16.94 2.73 20.95
CA ALA A 177 17.11 2.32 22.34
C ALA A 177 17.09 3.50 23.35
N ALA A 178 17.17 4.74 22.87
CA ALA A 178 17.06 5.92 23.74
C ALA A 178 15.63 6.18 24.22
N ASP A 179 14.61 5.59 23.57
CA ASP A 179 13.25 5.63 24.09
C ASP A 179 13.17 4.80 25.37
N PRO A 180 12.82 5.42 26.52
CA PRO A 180 12.75 4.71 27.80
C PRO A 180 11.61 3.69 27.90
N ILE A 181 10.68 3.70 26.93
CA ILE A 181 9.52 2.82 26.90
C ILE A 181 9.82 1.65 25.97
N ALA A 182 10.22 0.52 26.54
CA ALA A 182 10.74 -0.63 25.80
C ALA A 182 9.84 -1.13 24.65
N TRP A 183 8.53 -1.24 24.88
CA TRP A 183 7.58 -1.70 23.86
C TRP A 183 7.36 -0.67 22.74
N ARG A 184 7.68 0.62 22.96
CA ARG A 184 7.56 1.68 21.96
C ARG A 184 8.82 1.87 21.14
N GLN A 185 9.98 1.34 21.53
CA GLN A 185 11.29 1.62 20.94
C GLN A 185 11.39 1.47 19.43
N TRP A 186 10.47 0.81 18.77
CA TRP A 186 10.42 0.67 17.32
C TRP A 186 9.19 1.32 16.67
N HIS A 187 8.24 1.80 17.45
CA HIS A 187 7.07 2.54 16.99
C HIS A 187 7.41 4.02 16.74
N HIS A 188 8.51 4.27 16.03
CA HIS A 188 8.92 5.62 15.68
C HIS A 188 8.68 5.85 14.20
N TRP A 189 7.68 6.68 13.90
CA TRP A 189 7.25 6.92 12.52
C TRP A 189 8.34 7.60 11.71
N ASN A 190 8.53 7.10 10.49
CA ASN A 190 9.49 7.61 9.51
C ASN A 190 8.88 7.59 8.11
N LEU A 191 9.34 8.51 7.27
CA LEU A 191 9.01 8.53 5.85
C LEU A 191 10.22 8.03 5.06
N LEU A 192 10.00 7.03 4.20
CA LEU A 192 11.03 6.52 3.30
C LEU A 192 10.75 7.03 1.89
N PRO A 193 11.43 8.11 1.45
CA PRO A 193 11.11 8.78 0.21
C PRO A 193 11.56 7.95 -1.01
N GLY A 194 10.71 7.90 -2.03
CA GLY A 194 11.02 7.30 -3.32
C GLY A 194 11.35 5.82 -3.28
N ILE A 195 10.91 5.11 -2.25
CA ILE A 195 11.19 3.68 -2.10
C ILE A 195 10.63 2.87 -3.28
N ALA A 196 9.44 3.20 -3.75
CA ALA A 196 8.80 2.52 -4.86
C ALA A 196 8.88 3.37 -6.14
N ARG A 197 9.31 2.75 -7.24
CA ARG A 197 9.24 3.36 -8.58
C ARG A 197 8.47 2.45 -9.50
N LEU A 198 7.26 2.88 -9.90
CA LEU A 198 6.31 2.07 -10.65
C LEU A 198 6.00 2.71 -12.00
N LYS A 199 6.04 1.92 -13.06
CA LYS A 199 5.46 2.29 -14.35
C LYS A 199 4.01 1.82 -14.37
N LEU A 200 3.08 2.78 -14.30
CA LEU A 200 1.65 2.51 -14.20
C LEU A 200 0.95 2.88 -15.53
N PRO A 201 0.00 2.05 -15.99
CA PRO A 201 -0.93 2.43 -17.06
C PRO A 201 -1.98 3.41 -16.53
N VAL A 202 -2.65 4.12 -17.41
CA VAL A 202 -3.83 4.94 -17.06
C VAL A 202 -5.02 4.03 -16.70
N GLY A 203 -5.84 4.48 -15.75
CA GLY A 203 -7.03 3.76 -15.29
C GLY A 203 -6.74 2.81 -14.13
N LYS A 204 -7.60 1.82 -13.95
CA LYS A 204 -7.51 0.91 -12.80
C LYS A 204 -6.31 -0.03 -12.91
N SER A 205 -5.64 -0.26 -11.81
CA SER A 205 -4.61 -1.28 -11.61
C SER A 205 -4.72 -1.86 -10.21
N VAL A 206 -4.24 -3.07 -10.02
CA VAL A 206 -4.09 -3.71 -8.71
C VAL A 206 -2.62 -3.65 -8.32
N LEU A 207 -2.33 -3.00 -7.22
CA LEU A 207 -1.02 -3.07 -6.56
C LEU A 207 -1.07 -4.16 -5.51
N THR A 208 -0.11 -5.09 -5.50
CA THR A 208 0.06 -6.06 -4.42
C THR A 208 1.28 -5.70 -3.61
N VAL A 209 1.12 -5.53 -2.31
CA VAL A 209 2.23 -5.35 -1.36
C VAL A 209 2.55 -6.71 -0.79
N HIS A 210 3.78 -7.21 -0.99
CA HIS A 210 4.28 -8.45 -0.44
C HIS A 210 5.24 -8.18 0.70
N ILE A 211 5.12 -8.91 1.80
CA ILE A 211 6.07 -8.93 2.91
C ILE A 211 7.07 -10.05 2.64
N LEU A 212 8.32 -9.70 2.29
CA LEU A 212 9.31 -10.68 1.86
C LEU A 212 10.17 -11.20 3.01
N THR A 213 10.69 -10.30 3.84
CA THR A 213 11.56 -10.64 4.97
C THR A 213 11.33 -9.66 6.12
N GLY A 214 11.82 -10.03 7.30
CA GLY A 214 11.60 -9.26 8.51
C GLY A 214 10.24 -9.56 9.09
N GLY A 215 9.65 -8.57 9.68
CA GLY A 215 8.34 -8.63 10.33
C GLY A 215 8.19 -7.50 11.33
N ASN A 216 7.01 -7.40 11.94
CA ASN A 216 6.68 -6.28 12.81
C ASN A 216 6.99 -4.93 12.14
N MET A 217 6.52 -4.76 10.93
CA MET A 217 6.48 -3.47 10.23
C MET A 217 5.06 -2.93 10.29
N ASN A 218 4.90 -1.64 10.52
CA ASN A 218 3.64 -0.94 10.35
C ASN A 218 3.72 -0.14 9.05
N LEU A 219 2.83 -0.42 8.12
CA LEU A 219 2.77 0.22 6.81
C LEU A 219 1.49 1.07 6.76
N ALA A 220 1.63 2.40 6.77
CA ALA A 220 0.48 3.29 6.77
C ALA A 220 -0.01 3.60 5.36
N TYR A 221 0.82 4.22 4.54
CA TYR A 221 0.46 4.56 3.16
C TYR A 221 1.68 4.76 2.27
N PHE A 222 1.46 4.63 0.97
CA PHE A 222 2.37 5.14 -0.06
C PHE A 222 1.83 6.47 -0.61
N ASP A 223 2.64 7.52 -0.69
CA ASP A 223 2.30 8.78 -1.37
C ASP A 223 2.95 8.80 -2.75
N PHE A 224 2.16 8.53 -3.80
CA PHE A 224 2.63 8.45 -5.16
C PHE A 224 2.58 9.80 -5.88
N LYS A 225 3.71 10.16 -6.49
CA LYS A 225 3.89 11.37 -7.31
C LYS A 225 4.46 10.99 -8.67
N GLU A 226 4.11 11.73 -9.71
CA GLU A 226 4.75 11.57 -11.00
C GLU A 226 6.27 11.74 -10.85
N ALA A 227 7.05 10.75 -11.32
CA ALA A 227 8.49 10.82 -11.32
C ALA A 227 8.95 11.72 -12.48
N ARG A 228 9.84 12.64 -12.17
CA ARG A 228 10.48 13.52 -13.17
C ARG A 228 11.62 12.80 -13.89
#